data_1fefbf51fd6efc7c46c816f64e67afb2
#
_entry.id   1fefbf51fd6efc7c46c816f64e67afb2
#
_cell.length_a   1.000
_cell.length_b   1.000
_cell.length_c   1.000
_cell.angle_alpha   90.00
_cell.angle_beta   90.00
_cell.angle_gamma   90.00
#
_symmetry.space_group_name_H-M   'P 1'
#
loop_
_entity.id
_entity.type
_entity.pdbx_description
1 polymer ?
#
loop_
_entity_poly.entity_id
_entity_poly.type
_entity_poly.pdbx_seq_one_letter_code
_entity_poly.pdbx_strand_id
1 'polypeptide(L)'
;MAKSNFRVGRSKTGLGLFALKKFRKGDYLVTYQGRKLTNPQAEELEARGNKYLFEINSRWTRDGSPRSNLARYVNHSCAPNVETQIRGHKITYEACKGIYPGDELLVDYGKNYWDMFIKKHGCRCDACKNGSGRTNPPWLKKNKEKRRRLREAAERRLKLKKLKAKKLKSRKQKRKKRR
;
A
#
# COMPACT_ATOMS: atom_id res chain seq x y z
N MET A 1 -5.09 36.83 -1.37
CA MET A 1 -4.42 35.53 -1.28
C MET A 1 -5.46 34.43 -1.11
N ALA A 2 -5.44 33.37 -1.92
CA ALA A 2 -6.37 32.26 -1.75
C ALA A 2 -6.13 31.59 -0.40
N LYS A 3 -7.19 31.44 0.41
CA LYS A 3 -7.11 30.75 1.70
C LYS A 3 -6.67 29.30 1.47
N SER A 4 -5.61 28.88 2.15
CA SER A 4 -5.18 27.48 2.09
C SER A 4 -6.33 26.55 2.59
N ASN A 5 -6.53 25.45 1.91
CA ASN A 5 -7.53 24.44 2.35
C ASN A 5 -7.02 23.56 3.49
N PHE A 6 -5.74 23.66 3.84
CA PHE A 6 -5.06 22.80 4.79
C PHE A 6 -4.12 23.61 5.69
N ARG A 7 -3.85 23.07 6.87
CA ARG A 7 -2.77 23.53 7.76
C ARG A 7 -1.88 22.35 8.16
N VAL A 8 -0.59 22.61 8.26
CA VAL A 8 0.35 21.70 8.93
C VAL A 8 0.31 21.98 10.43
N GLY A 9 0.21 20.95 11.25
CA GLY A 9 0.12 21.07 12.70
C GLY A 9 0.68 19.87 13.43
N ARG A 10 0.72 19.91 14.76
CA ARG A 10 1.14 18.78 15.59
C ARG A 10 0.13 17.64 15.48
N SER A 11 0.65 16.43 15.28
CA SER A 11 -0.07 15.16 15.29
C SER A 11 0.57 14.21 16.30
N LYS A 12 -0.04 13.05 16.54
CA LYS A 12 0.48 12.01 17.45
C LYS A 12 1.79 11.38 16.98
N THR A 13 2.10 11.49 15.71
CA THR A 13 3.30 10.91 15.08
C THR A 13 4.27 11.97 14.54
N GLY A 14 4.14 13.21 15.00
CA GLY A 14 4.97 14.34 14.56
C GLY A 14 4.13 15.48 13.97
N LEU A 15 4.41 15.90 12.74
CA LEU A 15 3.58 16.86 12.01
C LEU A 15 2.53 16.11 11.18
N GLY A 16 1.33 16.68 11.10
CA GLY A 16 0.22 16.17 10.31
C GLY A 16 -0.37 17.25 9.40
N LEU A 17 -1.15 16.85 8.40
CA LEU A 17 -1.91 17.75 7.53
C LEU A 17 -3.37 17.73 7.96
N PHE A 18 -3.94 18.91 8.24
CA PHE A 18 -5.29 19.06 8.77
C PHE A 18 -6.16 19.83 7.80
N ALA A 19 -7.40 19.41 7.62
CA ALA A 19 -8.40 20.08 6.81
C ALA A 19 -8.84 21.39 7.46
N LEU A 20 -9.00 22.46 6.66
CA LEU A 20 -9.59 23.75 7.09
C LEU A 20 -11.01 23.95 6.54
N LYS A 21 -11.45 23.08 5.66
CA LYS A 21 -12.83 23.05 5.12
C LYS A 21 -13.36 21.63 5.05
N LYS A 22 -14.64 21.50 4.76
CA LYS A 22 -15.27 20.19 4.51
C LYS A 22 -14.89 19.65 3.13
N PHE A 23 -14.61 18.34 3.05
CA PHE A 23 -14.46 17.58 1.81
C PHE A 23 -15.43 16.40 1.80
N ARG A 24 -15.97 16.08 0.61
CA ARG A 24 -16.82 14.92 0.37
C ARG A 24 -15.98 13.75 -0.12
N LYS A 25 -16.50 12.55 0.00
CA LYS A 25 -15.89 11.37 -0.63
C LYS A 25 -15.71 11.62 -2.14
N GLY A 26 -14.52 11.33 -2.66
CA GLY A 26 -14.11 11.55 -4.05
C GLY A 26 -13.49 12.93 -4.31
N ASP A 27 -13.53 13.86 -3.35
CA ASP A 27 -12.92 15.18 -3.55
C ASP A 27 -11.38 15.04 -3.63
N TYR A 28 -10.81 15.72 -4.62
CA TYR A 28 -9.36 15.92 -4.70
C TYR A 28 -8.87 16.75 -3.51
N LEU A 29 -7.78 16.31 -2.90
CA LEU A 29 -7.16 16.98 -1.76
C LEU A 29 -5.85 17.64 -2.13
N VAL A 30 -4.83 16.86 -2.46
CA VAL A 30 -3.48 17.34 -2.69
C VAL A 30 -2.70 16.38 -3.60
N THR A 31 -1.74 16.92 -4.34
CA THR A 31 -0.79 16.13 -5.14
C THR A 31 0.48 15.87 -4.33
N TYR A 32 0.97 14.63 -4.35
CA TYR A 32 2.27 14.28 -3.82
C TYR A 32 3.37 14.77 -4.78
N GLN A 33 3.99 15.87 -4.43
CA GLN A 33 4.97 16.57 -5.24
C GLN A 33 6.41 16.16 -4.90
N GLY A 34 7.33 16.44 -5.82
CA GLY A 34 8.74 16.23 -5.62
C GLY A 34 9.46 15.71 -6.87
N ARG A 35 10.74 15.42 -6.75
CA ARG A 35 11.57 14.95 -7.86
C ARG A 35 11.21 13.51 -8.23
N LYS A 36 11.11 13.24 -9.52
CA LYS A 36 10.99 11.87 -10.03
C LYS A 36 12.39 11.24 -10.09
N LEU A 37 12.52 10.05 -9.54
CA LEU A 37 13.74 9.26 -9.46
C LEU A 37 13.54 7.92 -10.14
N THR A 38 14.63 7.31 -10.63
CA THR A 38 14.64 5.87 -10.89
C THR A 38 14.63 5.10 -9.56
N ASN A 39 14.17 3.86 -9.56
CA ASN A 39 14.13 3.07 -8.32
C ASN A 39 15.52 2.87 -7.71
N PRO A 40 16.62 2.61 -8.46
CA PRO A 40 17.96 2.56 -7.88
C PRO A 40 18.38 3.86 -7.17
N GLN A 41 18.07 5.03 -7.76
CA GLN A 41 18.34 6.32 -7.09
C GLN A 41 17.51 6.49 -5.80
N ALA A 42 16.28 5.97 -5.78
CA ALA A 42 15.44 6.00 -4.60
C ALA A 42 15.98 5.08 -3.49
N GLU A 43 16.45 3.88 -3.83
CA GLU A 43 17.08 2.92 -2.91
C GLU A 43 18.30 3.53 -2.20
N GLU A 44 19.15 4.27 -2.94
CA GLU A 44 20.27 5.00 -2.33
C GLU A 44 19.82 6.05 -1.30
N LEU A 45 18.77 6.80 -1.62
CA LEU A 45 18.21 7.80 -0.70
C LEU A 45 17.54 7.16 0.51
N GLU A 46 16.88 6.02 0.33
CA GLU A 46 16.26 5.25 1.40
C GLU A 46 17.33 4.71 2.36
N ALA A 47 18.43 4.16 1.83
CA ALA A 47 19.59 3.72 2.62
C ALA A 47 20.20 4.86 3.46
N ARG A 48 20.10 6.12 3.00
CA ARG A 48 20.49 7.33 3.73
C ARG A 48 19.40 7.83 4.69
N GLY A 49 18.29 7.11 4.84
CA GLY A 49 17.21 7.41 5.80
C GLY A 49 16.09 8.31 5.26
N ASN A 50 15.99 8.53 3.95
CA ASN A 50 14.85 9.25 3.37
C ASN A 50 13.58 8.39 3.47
N LYS A 51 12.57 8.87 4.20
CA LYS A 51 11.27 8.18 4.43
C LYS A 51 10.12 8.72 3.56
N TYR A 52 10.43 9.67 2.68
CA TYR A 52 9.42 10.36 1.85
C TYR A 52 9.44 9.88 0.41
N LEU A 53 9.84 8.64 0.21
CA LEU A 53 9.91 8.02 -1.10
C LEU A 53 8.58 7.32 -1.40
N PHE A 54 7.97 7.67 -2.53
CA PHE A 54 6.71 7.09 -2.97
C PHE A 54 6.91 6.37 -4.31
N GLU A 55 6.85 5.04 -4.28
CA GLU A 55 6.95 4.22 -5.48
C GLU A 55 5.74 4.45 -6.39
N ILE A 56 6.00 4.87 -7.64
CA ILE A 56 4.98 5.08 -8.67
C ILE A 56 4.70 3.75 -9.40
N ASN A 57 5.77 3.07 -9.78
CA ASN A 57 5.74 1.78 -10.48
C ASN A 57 7.12 1.10 -10.38
N SER A 58 7.31 -0.02 -11.08
CA SER A 58 8.56 -0.79 -11.08
C SER A 58 9.81 -0.05 -11.60
N ARG A 59 9.67 1.16 -12.15
CA ARG A 59 10.78 1.96 -12.72
C ARG A 59 10.98 3.28 -11.98
N TRP A 60 9.93 3.87 -11.44
CA TRP A 60 9.93 5.25 -10.99
C TRP A 60 9.40 5.42 -9.56
N THR A 61 10.08 6.25 -8.80
CA THR A 61 9.73 6.68 -7.45
C THR A 61 9.69 8.21 -7.37
N ARG A 62 8.84 8.77 -6.52
CA ARG A 62 8.75 10.21 -6.22
C ARG A 62 9.44 10.49 -4.89
N ASP A 63 10.40 11.42 -4.89
CA ASP A 63 10.98 11.95 -3.66
C ASP A 63 10.17 13.14 -3.18
N GLY A 64 9.34 12.91 -2.18
CA GLY A 64 8.47 13.91 -1.57
C GLY A 64 9.08 14.66 -0.39
N SER A 65 10.39 14.57 -0.18
CA SER A 65 11.09 15.20 0.96
C SER A 65 11.03 16.74 1.04
N PRO A 66 10.84 17.52 -0.06
CA PRO A 66 10.72 18.98 0.05
C PRO A 66 9.56 19.41 0.95
N ARG A 67 9.78 20.40 1.82
CA ARG A 67 8.76 20.93 2.75
C ARG A 67 7.57 21.58 2.05
N SER A 68 7.74 22.05 0.82
CA SER A 68 6.68 22.57 -0.04
C SER A 68 5.66 21.51 -0.47
N ASN A 69 6.02 20.22 -0.41
CA ASN A 69 5.11 19.13 -0.65
C ASN A 69 4.18 18.92 0.55
N LEU A 70 2.99 19.50 0.54
CA LEU A 70 2.02 19.35 1.64
C LEU A 70 1.61 17.91 1.88
N ALA A 71 1.58 17.08 0.82
CA ALA A 71 1.19 15.67 0.92
C ALA A 71 2.14 14.83 1.79
N ARG A 72 3.39 15.27 2.00
CA ARG A 72 4.34 14.60 2.91
C ARG A 72 3.90 14.55 4.36
N TYR A 73 3.00 15.47 4.75
CA TYR A 73 2.47 15.56 6.12
C TYR A 73 1.21 14.72 6.33
N VAL A 74 0.72 14.01 5.30
CA VAL A 74 -0.39 13.06 5.45
C VAL A 74 0.15 11.80 6.12
N ASN A 75 -0.27 11.55 7.37
CA ASN A 75 0.21 10.43 8.17
C ASN A 75 -0.49 9.11 7.85
N HIS A 76 0.09 8.01 8.34
CA HIS A 76 -0.49 6.68 8.19
C HIS A 76 -1.65 6.43 9.15
N SER A 77 -2.69 5.76 8.65
CA SER A 77 -3.73 5.12 9.46
C SER A 77 -4.20 3.79 8.84
N CYS A 78 -4.48 2.81 9.70
CA CYS A 78 -5.16 1.57 9.31
C CYS A 78 -6.67 1.76 9.07
N ALA A 79 -7.24 2.94 9.41
CA ALA A 79 -8.59 3.37 9.10
C ALA A 79 -8.54 4.75 8.42
N PRO A 80 -8.02 4.82 7.18
CA PRO A 80 -7.75 6.07 6.48
C PRO A 80 -9.03 6.85 6.15
N ASN A 81 -8.89 8.17 5.94
CA ASN A 81 -9.90 9.04 5.34
C ASN A 81 -9.46 9.56 3.97
N VAL A 82 -8.25 9.19 3.56
CA VAL A 82 -7.63 9.55 2.28
C VAL A 82 -7.21 8.28 1.56
N GLU A 83 -7.40 8.25 0.26
CA GLU A 83 -6.87 7.20 -0.63
C GLU A 83 -5.92 7.80 -1.66
N THR A 84 -5.01 6.96 -2.14
CA THR A 84 -4.03 7.33 -3.16
C THR A 84 -4.51 6.94 -4.54
N GLN A 85 -4.43 7.88 -5.49
CA GLN A 85 -4.64 7.65 -6.90
C GLN A 85 -3.34 7.89 -7.67
N ILE A 86 -2.95 6.95 -8.52
CA ILE A 86 -1.79 7.07 -9.40
C ILE A 86 -2.28 7.03 -10.84
N ARG A 87 -2.07 8.15 -11.56
CA ARG A 87 -2.41 8.27 -12.99
C ARG A 87 -1.15 8.69 -13.75
N GLY A 88 -0.62 7.78 -14.55
CA GLY A 88 0.72 7.95 -15.15
C GLY A 88 1.79 8.11 -14.06
N HIS A 89 2.41 9.30 -14.03
CA HIS A 89 3.42 9.63 -13.00
C HIS A 89 2.90 10.60 -11.92
N LYS A 90 1.62 10.95 -11.96
CA LYS A 90 1.00 11.84 -10.99
C LYS A 90 0.39 11.04 -9.86
N ILE A 91 0.78 11.38 -8.63
CA ILE A 91 0.24 10.80 -7.39
C ILE A 91 -0.66 11.85 -6.76
N THR A 92 -1.94 11.53 -6.56
CA THR A 92 -2.91 12.41 -5.92
C THR A 92 -3.54 11.73 -4.73
N TYR A 93 -3.92 12.52 -3.73
CA TYR A 93 -4.71 12.10 -2.60
C TYR A 93 -6.15 12.57 -2.78
N GLU A 94 -7.09 11.66 -2.59
CA GLU A 94 -8.53 11.89 -2.69
C GLU A 94 -9.21 11.45 -1.39
N ALA A 95 -10.30 12.10 -1.03
CA ALA A 95 -11.05 11.72 0.17
C ALA A 95 -11.79 10.40 -0.05
N CYS A 96 -11.54 9.37 0.75
CA CYS A 96 -12.29 8.11 0.66
C CYS A 96 -13.55 8.09 1.54
N LYS A 97 -13.73 9.11 2.38
CA LYS A 97 -14.94 9.41 3.18
C LYS A 97 -15.04 10.89 3.47
N GLY A 98 -16.13 11.36 4.09
CA GLY A 98 -16.27 12.76 4.50
C GLY A 98 -15.14 13.18 5.45
N ILE A 99 -14.57 14.36 5.22
CA ILE A 99 -13.52 14.99 6.03
C ILE A 99 -14.06 16.36 6.45
N TYR A 100 -13.92 16.70 7.73
CA TYR A 100 -14.45 17.94 8.31
C TYR A 100 -13.30 18.87 8.73
N PRO A 101 -13.56 20.19 8.91
CA PRO A 101 -12.57 21.11 9.43
C PRO A 101 -12.00 20.60 10.76
N GLY A 102 -10.67 20.58 10.87
CA GLY A 102 -9.96 20.05 12.03
C GLY A 102 -9.54 18.59 11.92
N ASP A 103 -10.13 17.80 11.01
CA ASP A 103 -9.72 16.40 10.79
C ASP A 103 -8.30 16.33 10.22
N GLU A 104 -7.51 15.40 10.74
CA GLU A 104 -6.23 15.03 10.16
C GLU A 104 -6.43 14.17 8.92
N LEU A 105 -5.70 14.47 7.85
CA LEU A 105 -5.64 13.64 6.65
C LEU A 105 -4.77 12.42 6.92
N LEU A 106 -5.33 11.24 6.74
CA LEU A 106 -4.71 9.97 7.05
C LEU A 106 -4.86 8.99 5.88
N VAL A 107 -3.76 8.40 5.45
CA VAL A 107 -3.71 7.45 4.32
C VAL A 107 -3.11 6.11 4.74
N ASP A 108 -3.45 5.02 4.07
CA ASP A 108 -2.72 3.76 4.22
C ASP A 108 -1.43 3.83 3.38
N TYR A 109 -0.28 3.75 4.02
CA TYR A 109 1.03 3.79 3.34
C TYR A 109 1.34 2.55 2.50
N GLY A 110 0.47 1.53 2.58
CA GLY A 110 0.62 0.29 1.83
C GLY A 110 1.63 -0.68 2.43
N LYS A 111 1.77 -1.82 1.74
CA LYS A 111 2.50 -2.98 2.25
C LYS A 111 4.00 -2.74 2.41
N ASN A 112 4.65 -2.15 1.40
CA ASN A 112 6.10 -1.98 1.39
C ASN A 112 6.54 -1.10 2.57
N TYR A 113 5.90 0.07 2.73
CA TYR A 113 6.18 0.96 3.85
C TYR A 113 5.84 0.33 5.21
N TRP A 114 4.74 -0.44 5.27
CA TRP A 114 4.38 -1.19 6.47
C TRP A 114 5.48 -2.17 6.89
N ASP A 115 5.93 -3.01 5.97
CA ASP A 115 6.94 -4.04 6.26
C ASP A 115 8.28 -3.41 6.67
N MET A 116 8.67 -2.30 6.04
CA MET A 116 9.96 -1.64 6.29
C MET A 116 9.98 -0.78 7.57
N PHE A 117 8.92 0.02 7.80
CA PHE A 117 8.96 1.08 8.80
C PHE A 117 7.95 0.93 9.95
N ILE A 118 6.79 0.30 9.72
CA ILE A 118 5.73 0.24 10.73
C ILE A 118 5.73 -1.07 11.51
N LYS A 119 5.88 -2.20 10.83
CA LYS A 119 5.76 -3.55 11.42
C LYS A 119 6.68 -3.76 12.61
N LYS A 120 7.93 -3.30 12.51
CA LYS A 120 8.96 -3.47 13.55
C LYS A 120 8.63 -2.71 14.84
N HIS A 121 7.99 -1.53 14.72
CA HIS A 121 7.73 -0.63 15.87
C HIS A 121 6.25 -0.60 16.30
N GLY A 122 5.38 -1.31 15.58
CA GLY A 122 3.94 -1.25 15.76
C GLY A 122 3.29 0.00 15.21
N CYS A 123 2.02 -0.11 14.82
CA CYS A 123 1.24 1.02 14.31
C CYS A 123 0.73 1.88 15.47
N ARG A 124 0.92 3.21 15.37
CA ARG A 124 0.51 4.19 16.37
C ARG A 124 -0.80 4.92 16.03
N CYS A 125 -1.50 4.53 14.96
CA CYS A 125 -2.77 5.16 14.61
C CYS A 125 -3.85 4.86 15.64
N ASP A 126 -4.88 5.73 15.71
CA ASP A 126 -5.94 5.61 16.71
C ASP A 126 -6.73 4.31 16.58
N ALA A 127 -6.99 3.86 15.36
CA ALA A 127 -7.67 2.61 15.13
C ALA A 127 -6.92 1.42 15.77
N CYS A 128 -5.59 1.37 15.66
CA CYS A 128 -4.79 0.33 16.31
C CYS A 128 -4.75 0.49 17.84
N LYS A 129 -4.64 1.73 18.34
CA LYS A 129 -4.63 1.99 19.79
C LYS A 129 -5.94 1.61 20.48
N ASN A 130 -7.07 1.80 19.79
CA ASN A 130 -8.40 1.53 20.33
C ASN A 130 -8.85 0.08 20.11
N GLY A 131 -7.98 -0.81 19.63
CA GLY A 131 -8.31 -2.21 19.35
C GLY A 131 -9.24 -2.43 18.15
N SER A 132 -9.75 -1.34 17.52
CA SER A 132 -10.54 -1.38 16.29
C SER A 132 -9.66 -1.28 15.04
N GLY A 133 -8.35 -1.10 15.25
CA GLY A 133 -7.36 -1.05 14.19
C GLY A 133 -7.22 -2.40 13.52
N ARG A 134 -7.06 -2.33 12.23
CA ARG A 134 -6.75 -3.50 11.44
C ARG A 134 -5.33 -3.93 11.79
N THR A 135 -5.17 -4.84 12.75
CA THR A 135 -3.95 -5.62 12.92
C THR A 135 -3.55 -6.31 11.60
N ASN A 136 -4.51 -6.41 10.66
CA ASN A 136 -4.31 -6.87 9.28
C ASN A 136 -4.85 -5.82 8.30
N PRO A 137 -4.01 -4.99 7.68
CA PRO A 137 -4.43 -4.06 6.64
C PRO A 137 -5.10 -4.79 5.46
N PRO A 138 -6.01 -4.16 4.69
CA PRO A 138 -6.83 -4.80 3.65
C PRO A 138 -6.01 -5.60 2.63
N TRP A 139 -4.81 -5.10 2.28
CA TRP A 139 -3.89 -5.76 1.37
C TRP A 139 -3.30 -7.06 1.95
N LEU A 140 -3.17 -7.18 3.29
CA LEU A 140 -2.67 -8.41 3.92
C LEU A 140 -3.70 -9.54 3.79
N LYS A 141 -5.01 -9.25 3.94
CA LYS A 141 -6.10 -10.21 3.69
C LYS A 141 -6.11 -10.64 2.22
N LYS A 142 -6.01 -9.68 1.30
CA LYS A 142 -5.99 -9.93 -0.15
C LYS A 142 -4.78 -10.78 -0.58
N ASN A 143 -3.60 -10.50 -0.02
CA ASN A 143 -2.40 -11.30 -0.28
C ASN A 143 -2.46 -12.69 0.35
N LYS A 144 -3.03 -12.84 1.55
CA LYS A 144 -3.22 -14.13 2.22
C LYS A 144 -4.15 -15.02 1.39
N GLU A 145 -5.24 -14.47 0.88
CA GLU A 145 -6.18 -15.17 0.01
C GLU A 145 -5.56 -15.51 -1.36
N LYS A 146 -4.81 -14.59 -1.98
CA LYS A 146 -4.07 -14.85 -3.22
C LYS A 146 -3.03 -15.97 -3.03
N ARG A 147 -2.28 -15.97 -1.92
CA ARG A 147 -1.32 -17.04 -1.60
C ARG A 147 -2.02 -18.38 -1.38
N ARG A 148 -3.18 -18.40 -0.70
CA ARG A 148 -3.99 -19.60 -0.53
C ARG A 148 -4.43 -20.17 -1.87
N ARG A 149 -5.03 -19.33 -2.74
CA ARG A 149 -5.47 -19.74 -4.10
C ARG A 149 -4.32 -20.29 -4.95
N LEU A 150 -3.14 -19.68 -4.87
CA LEU A 150 -1.94 -20.15 -5.59
C LEU A 150 -1.46 -21.52 -5.06
N ARG A 151 -1.48 -21.74 -3.74
CA ARG A 151 -1.15 -23.04 -3.13
C ARG A 151 -2.14 -24.11 -3.56
N GLU A 152 -3.44 -23.86 -3.45
CA GLU A 152 -4.50 -24.79 -3.87
C GLU A 152 -4.38 -25.13 -5.36
N ALA A 153 -4.10 -24.15 -6.20
CA ALA A 153 -3.88 -24.38 -7.65
C ALA A 153 -2.63 -25.23 -7.92
N ALA A 154 -1.54 -24.99 -7.19
CA ALA A 154 -0.31 -25.78 -7.31
C ALA A 154 -0.53 -27.24 -6.87
N GLU A 155 -1.24 -27.45 -5.75
CA GLU A 155 -1.60 -28.79 -5.28
C GLU A 155 -2.49 -29.54 -6.27
N ARG A 156 -3.50 -28.88 -6.84
CA ARG A 156 -4.35 -29.47 -7.90
C ARG A 156 -3.53 -29.88 -9.12
N ARG A 157 -2.60 -29.00 -9.57
CA ARG A 157 -1.67 -29.33 -10.67
C ARG A 157 -0.81 -30.55 -10.37
N LEU A 158 -0.28 -30.64 -9.15
CA LEU A 158 0.56 -31.78 -8.73
C LEU A 158 -0.24 -33.08 -8.67
N LYS A 159 -1.46 -33.04 -8.11
CA LYS A 159 -2.38 -34.22 -8.11
C LYS A 159 -2.70 -34.67 -9.53
N LEU A 160 -2.96 -33.77 -10.45
CA LEU A 160 -3.24 -34.06 -11.85
C LEU A 160 -2.04 -34.70 -12.56
N LYS A 161 -0.82 -34.18 -12.32
CA LYS A 161 0.43 -34.76 -12.85
C LYS A 161 0.63 -36.21 -12.35
N LYS A 162 0.44 -36.44 -11.04
CA LYS A 162 0.55 -37.80 -10.44
C LYS A 162 -0.48 -38.77 -11.03
N LEU A 163 -1.71 -38.31 -11.25
CA LEU A 163 -2.77 -39.13 -11.85
C LEU A 163 -2.46 -39.49 -13.32
N LYS A 164 -1.99 -38.49 -14.11
CA LYS A 164 -1.55 -38.74 -15.50
C LYS A 164 -0.38 -39.70 -15.55
N ALA A 165 0.60 -39.58 -14.65
CA ALA A 165 1.73 -40.51 -14.58
C ALA A 165 1.32 -41.94 -14.21
N LYS A 166 0.36 -42.13 -13.27
CA LYS A 166 -0.21 -43.44 -12.93
C LYS A 166 -0.93 -44.06 -14.14
N LYS A 167 -1.77 -43.28 -14.82
CA LYS A 167 -2.47 -43.77 -16.05
C LYS A 167 -1.50 -44.18 -17.16
N LEU A 168 -0.40 -43.43 -17.32
CA LEU A 168 0.61 -43.76 -18.33
C LEU A 168 1.37 -45.04 -17.98
N LYS A 169 1.73 -45.25 -16.70
CA LYS A 169 2.37 -46.48 -16.23
C LYS A 169 1.44 -47.71 -16.43
N SER A 170 0.16 -47.61 -16.08
CA SER A 170 -0.80 -48.70 -16.27
C SER A 170 -1.02 -49.05 -17.74
N ARG A 171 -1.06 -48.04 -18.64
CA ARG A 171 -1.14 -48.26 -20.09
C ARG A 171 0.11 -48.97 -20.64
N LYS A 172 1.31 -48.62 -20.18
CA LYS A 172 2.57 -49.29 -20.58
C LYS A 172 2.61 -50.76 -20.08
N GLN A 173 2.15 -51.03 -18.85
CA GLN A 173 2.06 -52.41 -18.33
C GLN A 173 1.07 -53.28 -19.11
N LYS A 174 -0.11 -52.73 -19.47
CA LYS A 174 -1.08 -53.46 -20.29
C LYS A 174 -0.58 -53.75 -21.70
N ARG A 175 0.22 -52.86 -22.31
CA ARG A 175 0.87 -53.10 -23.60
C ARG A 175 1.95 -54.19 -23.54
N LYS A 176 2.73 -54.26 -22.44
CA LYS A 176 3.73 -55.30 -22.24
C LYS A 176 3.13 -56.71 -22.04
N LYS A 177 1.91 -56.80 -21.45
CA LYS A 177 1.22 -58.12 -21.25
C LYS A 177 0.48 -58.63 -22.49
N ARG A 178 0.39 -57.82 -23.55
CA ARG A 178 -0.27 -58.17 -24.82
C ARG A 178 0.72 -58.54 -25.95
N ARG A 179 2.01 -58.49 -25.64
CA ARG A 179 3.10 -59.01 -26.48
C ARG A 179 3.66 -60.29 -25.85
#